data_89d27f3b1ff957884ede15d957028a1c
#
_entry.id   89d27f3b1ff957884ede15d957028a1c
#
_cell.length_a   1.000
_cell.length_b   1.000
_cell.length_c   1.000
_cell.angle_alpha   90.00
_cell.angle_beta   90.00
_cell.angle_gamma   90.00
#
_symmetry.space_group_name_H-M   'P 1'
#
loop_
_entity.id
_entity.type
_entity.pdbx_description
1 polymer ?
#
loop_
_entity_poly.entity_id
_entity_poly.type
_entity_poly.pdbx_seq_one_letter_code
_entity_poly.pdbx_strand_id
1 'polypeptide(L)'
;MGEAAADALERRGLPFCLVEKNPRLVPPDDPRYILGNAGELAVLQRAHIMETPSVIVTTHDDDLNIYLTIYCRKLRPDVQILSRSTLDRNVPSLYNAGANLVMSHASMAASTIINLLSPGRVTILTEGLNIFRVTAPPALVGLSLRDSRIREKTDCNVVALKSQGVLRVPPDPNAPMKSDTVLVLIGPADAERRFMEHFPS
;
A
#
# COMPACT_ATOMS: atom_id res chain seq x y z
N MET A 1 4.47 4.56 14.91
CA MET A 1 4.01 4.72 13.49
C MET A 1 3.73 6.19 13.20
N GLY A 2 3.01 6.92 14.04
CA GLY A 2 2.72 8.34 13.83
C GLY A 2 3.98 9.19 13.66
N GLU A 3 4.96 9.04 14.54
CA GLU A 3 6.25 9.72 14.46
C GLU A 3 7.01 9.39 13.16
N ALA A 4 7.07 8.11 12.79
CA ALA A 4 7.72 7.72 11.53
C ALA A 4 7.01 8.28 10.29
N ALA A 5 5.69 8.47 10.34
CA ALA A 5 4.94 9.15 9.28
C ALA A 5 5.27 10.65 9.25
N ALA A 6 5.34 11.30 10.41
CA ALA A 6 5.74 12.69 10.54
C ALA A 6 7.15 12.93 9.95
N ASP A 7 8.13 12.10 10.32
CA ASP A 7 9.49 12.16 9.78
C ASP A 7 9.54 11.98 8.25
N ALA A 8 8.68 11.07 7.72
CA ALA A 8 8.62 10.84 6.29
C ALA A 8 8.01 12.03 5.52
N LEU A 9 7.02 12.70 6.11
CA LEU A 9 6.42 13.92 5.56
C LEU A 9 7.39 15.08 5.60
N GLU A 10 8.09 15.25 6.73
CA GLU A 10 9.11 16.30 6.91
C GLU A 10 10.23 16.19 5.87
N ARG A 11 10.79 14.98 5.69
CA ARG A 11 11.82 14.75 4.65
C ARG A 11 11.37 15.06 3.23
N ARG A 12 10.06 15.07 2.97
CA ARG A 12 9.47 15.41 1.67
C ARG A 12 9.01 16.87 1.58
N GLY A 13 9.18 17.65 2.64
CA GLY A 13 8.71 19.04 2.71
C GLY A 13 7.18 19.17 2.70
N LEU A 14 6.46 18.12 3.10
CA LEU A 14 5.00 18.13 3.15
C LEU A 14 4.53 18.63 4.51
N PRO A 15 3.61 19.60 4.57
CA PRO A 15 3.09 20.11 5.83
C PRO A 15 2.24 19.05 6.54
N PHE A 16 2.35 18.98 7.86
CA PHE A 16 1.54 18.11 8.70
C PHE A 16 1.30 18.72 10.07
N CYS A 17 0.27 18.20 10.75
CA CYS A 17 -0.01 18.48 12.14
C CYS A 17 -0.19 17.15 12.87
N LEU A 18 0.37 17.01 14.07
CA LEU A 18 0.35 15.79 14.87
C LEU A 18 -0.41 16.05 16.16
N VAL A 19 -1.49 15.30 16.39
CA VAL A 19 -2.26 15.35 17.64
C VAL A 19 -1.74 14.25 18.57
N GLU A 20 -1.29 14.63 19.76
CA GLU A 20 -0.77 13.73 20.77
C GLU A 20 -1.39 14.05 22.15
N LYS A 21 -1.87 13.02 22.85
CA LYS A 21 -2.46 13.17 24.19
C LYS A 21 -1.46 13.13 25.33
N ASN A 22 -0.30 12.53 25.09
CA ASN A 22 0.75 12.41 26.09
C ASN A 22 1.68 13.63 26.04
N PRO A 23 1.69 14.50 27.06
CA PRO A 23 2.53 15.71 27.05
C PRO A 23 4.04 15.41 27.01
N ARG A 24 4.46 14.21 27.41
CA ARG A 24 5.88 13.82 27.35
C ARG A 24 6.39 13.56 25.93
N LEU A 25 5.48 13.34 24.98
CA LEU A 25 5.79 13.06 23.57
C LEU A 25 5.63 14.30 22.67
N VAL A 26 5.20 15.40 23.26
CA VAL A 26 5.06 16.68 22.53
C VAL A 26 6.33 17.48 22.75
N PRO A 27 7.11 17.78 21.67
CA PRO A 27 8.27 18.64 21.77
C PRO A 27 7.86 20.04 22.22
N PRO A 28 8.60 20.66 23.16
CA PRO A 28 8.37 22.05 23.50
C PRO A 28 8.61 22.94 22.28
N ASP A 29 7.73 23.90 22.08
CA ASP A 29 7.82 24.93 21.04
C ASP A 29 7.72 24.46 19.56
N ASP A 30 7.27 23.24 19.30
CA ASP A 30 6.98 22.80 17.93
C ASP A 30 5.50 23.03 17.58
N PRO A 31 5.17 24.01 16.72
CA PRO A 31 3.80 24.35 16.39
C PRO A 31 3.05 23.24 15.61
N ARG A 32 3.76 22.25 15.11
CA ARG A 32 3.18 21.11 14.39
C ARG A 32 2.50 20.11 15.34
N TYR A 33 2.84 20.17 16.62
CA TYR A 33 2.30 19.28 17.64
C TYR A 33 1.14 19.96 18.39
N ILE A 34 0.01 19.27 18.45
CA ILE A 34 -1.16 19.69 19.21
C ILE A 34 -1.35 18.74 20.38
N LEU A 35 -1.08 19.20 21.59
CA LEU A 35 -1.41 18.46 22.79
C LEU A 35 -2.93 18.44 22.98
N GLY A 36 -3.50 17.23 23.00
CA GLY A 36 -4.93 17.04 23.22
C GLY A 36 -5.42 15.65 22.85
N ASN A 37 -6.68 15.40 23.18
CA ASN A 37 -7.36 14.16 22.83
C ASN A 37 -8.03 14.32 21.45
N ALA A 38 -7.66 13.49 20.48
CA ALA A 38 -8.23 13.50 19.13
C ALA A 38 -9.74 13.16 19.09
N GLY A 39 -10.32 12.64 20.17
CA GLY A 39 -11.77 12.49 20.31
C GLY A 39 -12.53 13.81 20.56
N GLU A 40 -11.84 14.92 20.79
CA GLU A 40 -12.42 16.22 21.05
C GLU A 40 -12.44 17.09 19.79
N LEU A 41 -13.61 17.63 19.43
CA LEU A 41 -13.78 18.47 18.23
C LEU A 41 -12.82 19.67 18.21
N ALA A 42 -12.69 20.35 19.35
CA ALA A 42 -11.82 21.52 19.46
C ALA A 42 -10.34 21.19 19.16
N VAL A 43 -9.87 19.99 19.51
CA VAL A 43 -8.53 19.52 19.20
C VAL A 43 -8.38 19.24 17.71
N LEU A 44 -9.33 18.54 17.08
CA LEU A 44 -9.32 18.28 15.65
C LEU A 44 -9.45 19.58 14.82
N GLN A 45 -10.21 20.56 15.29
CA GLN A 45 -10.30 21.88 14.65
C GLN A 45 -8.96 22.62 14.70
N ARG A 46 -8.25 22.59 15.82
CA ARG A 46 -6.89 23.12 15.91
C ARG A 46 -5.91 22.38 14.99
N ALA A 47 -6.17 21.09 14.72
CA ALA A 47 -5.43 20.27 13.77
C ALA A 47 -5.90 20.45 12.31
N HIS A 48 -6.69 21.46 12.03
CA HIS A 48 -7.20 21.81 10.69
C HIS A 48 -7.96 20.68 10.00
N ILE A 49 -8.75 19.89 10.76
CA ILE A 49 -9.53 18.77 10.19
C ILE A 49 -10.43 19.21 9.04
N MET A 50 -10.92 20.45 9.06
CA MET A 50 -11.82 20.97 8.04
C MET A 50 -11.12 21.29 6.71
N GLU A 51 -9.79 21.39 6.68
CA GLU A 51 -9.02 21.84 5.52
C GLU A 51 -8.05 20.76 5.01
N THR A 52 -7.66 19.83 5.90
CA THR A 52 -6.66 18.81 5.53
C THR A 52 -7.16 17.89 4.43
N PRO A 53 -6.31 17.52 3.44
CA PRO A 53 -6.66 16.53 2.42
C PRO A 53 -6.68 15.10 2.96
N SER A 54 -5.98 14.81 4.06
CA SER A 54 -5.87 13.46 4.60
C SER A 54 -5.68 13.44 6.12
N VAL A 55 -6.15 12.35 6.73
CA VAL A 55 -5.98 12.03 8.15
C VAL A 55 -5.31 10.67 8.28
N ILE A 56 -4.31 10.58 9.16
CA ILE A 56 -3.61 9.33 9.45
C ILE A 56 -3.85 8.97 10.91
N VAL A 57 -4.62 7.92 11.15
CA VAL A 57 -4.95 7.43 12.51
C VAL A 57 -3.97 6.32 12.88
N THR A 58 -3.13 6.54 13.90
CA THR A 58 -1.99 5.67 14.22
C THR A 58 -1.90 5.30 15.70
N THR A 59 -3.01 5.35 16.46
CA THR A 59 -2.96 4.97 17.87
C THR A 59 -2.65 3.47 18.04
N HIS A 60 -2.33 3.04 19.24
CA HIS A 60 -2.06 1.63 19.56
C HIS A 60 -3.33 0.83 19.90
N ASP A 61 -4.47 1.50 19.93
CA ASP A 61 -5.78 0.96 20.31
C ASP A 61 -6.67 0.93 19.06
N ASP A 62 -7.02 -0.27 18.59
CA ASP A 62 -7.82 -0.46 17.39
C ASP A 62 -9.26 0.05 17.56
N ASP A 63 -9.84 -0.06 18.75
CA ASP A 63 -11.20 0.45 19.04
C ASP A 63 -11.22 1.97 18.94
N LEU A 64 -10.18 2.62 19.49
CA LEU A 64 -9.99 4.06 19.33
C LEU A 64 -9.76 4.45 17.85
N ASN A 65 -9.00 3.65 17.12
CA ASN A 65 -8.78 3.90 15.68
C ASN A 65 -10.09 3.80 14.88
N ILE A 66 -10.96 2.82 15.18
CA ILE A 66 -12.29 2.69 14.57
C ILE A 66 -13.14 3.93 14.92
N TYR A 67 -13.17 4.31 16.20
CA TYR A 67 -13.91 5.49 16.65
C TYR A 67 -13.45 6.77 15.93
N LEU A 68 -12.13 7.03 15.91
CA LEU A 68 -11.57 8.22 15.27
C LEU A 68 -11.83 8.22 13.77
N THR A 69 -11.77 7.05 13.12
CA THR A 69 -12.11 6.91 11.68
C THR A 69 -13.55 7.32 11.42
N ILE A 70 -14.53 6.80 12.20
CA ILE A 70 -15.94 7.18 12.10
C ILE A 70 -16.10 8.69 12.35
N TYR A 71 -15.43 9.20 13.36
CA TYR A 71 -15.58 10.60 13.77
C TYR A 71 -15.03 11.54 12.70
N CYS A 72 -13.83 11.31 12.19
CA CYS A 72 -13.25 12.09 11.09
C CYS A 72 -14.11 12.00 9.82
N ARG A 73 -14.62 10.81 9.47
CA ARG A 73 -15.49 10.62 8.32
C ARG A 73 -16.81 11.39 8.44
N LYS A 74 -17.38 11.45 9.65
CA LYS A 74 -18.59 12.28 9.91
C LYS A 74 -18.33 13.77 9.80
N LEU A 75 -17.17 14.23 10.25
CA LEU A 75 -16.78 15.64 10.17
C LEU A 75 -16.46 16.05 8.72
N ARG A 76 -15.79 15.16 7.98
CA ARG A 76 -15.33 15.38 6.60
C ARG A 76 -15.61 14.14 5.77
N PRO A 77 -16.75 14.10 5.06
CA PRO A 77 -17.12 12.96 4.21
C PRO A 77 -16.16 12.66 3.06
N ASP A 78 -15.39 13.66 2.61
CA ASP A 78 -14.48 13.63 1.47
C ASP A 78 -13.00 13.39 1.84
N VAL A 79 -12.63 13.53 3.12
CA VAL A 79 -11.23 13.43 3.55
C VAL A 79 -10.68 12.01 3.34
N GLN A 80 -9.43 11.89 2.88
CA GLN A 80 -8.75 10.59 2.86
C GLN A 80 -8.37 10.17 4.27
N ILE A 81 -8.76 8.97 4.67
CA ILE A 81 -8.45 8.41 5.99
C ILE A 81 -7.60 7.16 5.83
N LEU A 82 -6.38 7.22 6.37
CA LEU A 82 -5.50 6.07 6.53
C LEU A 82 -5.55 5.66 8.00
N SER A 83 -5.86 4.41 8.28
CA SER A 83 -5.94 3.93 9.66
C SER A 83 -5.03 2.74 9.91
N ARG A 84 -4.43 2.71 11.08
CA ARG A 84 -3.64 1.58 11.54
C ARG A 84 -4.56 0.52 12.15
N SER A 85 -4.23 -0.77 11.89
CA SER A 85 -4.76 -1.90 12.65
C SER A 85 -3.61 -2.69 13.28
N THR A 86 -3.79 -3.09 14.53
CA THR A 86 -2.88 -3.99 15.23
C THR A 86 -3.29 -5.45 14.97
N LEU A 87 -4.60 -5.72 14.89
CA LEU A 87 -5.17 -7.04 14.72
C LEU A 87 -5.88 -7.15 13.37
N ASP A 88 -5.52 -8.12 12.55
CA ASP A 88 -6.12 -8.33 11.21
C ASP A 88 -7.63 -8.48 11.24
N ARG A 89 -8.20 -9.04 12.31
CA ARG A 89 -9.66 -9.16 12.49
C ARG A 89 -10.39 -7.81 12.52
N ASN A 90 -9.69 -6.72 12.83
CA ASN A 90 -10.26 -5.37 12.92
C ASN A 90 -10.18 -4.61 11.58
N VAL A 91 -9.45 -5.12 10.59
CA VAL A 91 -9.31 -4.51 9.26
C VAL A 91 -10.67 -4.27 8.59
N PRO A 92 -11.60 -5.26 8.51
CA PRO A 92 -12.93 -5.01 7.94
C PRO A 92 -13.72 -3.93 8.67
N SER A 93 -13.60 -3.87 10.00
CA SER A 93 -14.29 -2.85 10.82
C SER A 93 -13.80 -1.44 10.53
N LEU A 94 -12.50 -1.26 10.27
CA LEU A 94 -11.92 0.03 9.90
C LEU A 94 -12.35 0.48 8.49
N TYR A 95 -12.43 -0.42 7.52
CA TYR A 95 -12.99 -0.10 6.21
C TYR A 95 -14.49 0.26 6.31
N ASN A 96 -15.27 -0.48 7.08
CA ASN A 96 -16.67 -0.18 7.35
C ASN A 96 -16.86 1.16 8.11
N ALA A 97 -15.89 1.54 8.95
CA ALA A 97 -15.84 2.83 9.61
C ALA A 97 -15.56 3.99 8.64
N GLY A 98 -15.12 3.69 7.42
CA GLY A 98 -14.87 4.68 6.37
C GLY A 98 -13.39 4.98 6.12
N ALA A 99 -12.45 4.12 6.56
CA ALA A 99 -11.06 4.23 6.15
C ALA A 99 -10.91 3.98 4.64
N ASN A 100 -10.08 4.77 3.97
CA ASN A 100 -9.72 4.55 2.58
C ASN A 100 -8.59 3.53 2.43
N LEU A 101 -7.73 3.46 3.45
CA LEU A 101 -6.64 2.49 3.53
C LEU A 101 -6.45 2.06 4.98
N VAL A 102 -6.29 0.76 5.19
CA VAL A 102 -5.94 0.20 6.50
C VAL A 102 -4.56 -0.43 6.43
N MET A 103 -3.70 -0.04 7.35
CA MET A 103 -2.34 -0.60 7.49
C MET A 103 -2.32 -1.58 8.65
N SER A 104 -2.31 -2.88 8.36
CA SER A 104 -2.17 -3.93 9.37
C SER A 104 -0.69 -4.29 9.56
N HIS A 105 -0.22 -4.24 10.80
CA HIS A 105 1.13 -4.67 11.14
C HIS A 105 1.36 -6.16 10.90
N ALA A 106 0.37 -6.99 11.20
CA ALA A 106 0.45 -8.43 11.04
C ALA A 106 0.55 -8.81 9.56
N SER A 107 -0.32 -8.24 8.72
CA SER A 107 -0.30 -8.47 7.26
C SER A 107 0.99 -7.95 6.62
N MET A 108 1.49 -6.79 7.04
CA MET A 108 2.76 -6.24 6.53
C MET A 108 3.94 -7.13 6.91
N ALA A 109 4.00 -7.60 8.17
CA ALA A 109 5.04 -8.51 8.63
C ALA A 109 4.98 -9.86 7.89
N ALA A 110 3.79 -10.44 7.77
CA ALA A 110 3.58 -11.69 7.03
C ALA A 110 4.01 -11.56 5.56
N SER A 111 3.61 -10.47 4.89
CA SER A 111 4.03 -10.18 3.52
C SER A 111 5.54 -10.04 3.38
N THR A 112 6.19 -9.38 4.35
CA THR A 112 7.65 -9.23 4.37
C THR A 112 8.33 -10.59 4.54
N ILE A 113 7.84 -11.44 5.45
CA ILE A 113 8.35 -12.79 5.67
C ILE A 113 8.19 -13.64 4.40
N ILE A 114 7.00 -13.63 3.80
CA ILE A 114 6.73 -14.36 2.56
C ILE A 114 7.66 -13.88 1.44
N ASN A 115 7.85 -12.57 1.30
CA ASN A 115 8.75 -11.99 0.30
C ASN A 115 10.22 -12.39 0.53
N LEU A 116 10.66 -12.52 1.79
CA LEU A 116 12.01 -12.99 2.13
C LEU A 116 12.19 -14.50 1.89
N LEU A 117 11.17 -15.28 2.19
CA LEU A 117 11.19 -16.73 1.98
C LEU A 117 11.02 -17.13 0.50
N SER A 118 10.41 -16.25 -0.29
CA SER A 118 10.17 -16.45 -1.72
C SER A 118 10.75 -15.30 -2.54
N PRO A 119 12.06 -15.07 -2.52
CA PRO A 119 12.67 -13.92 -3.15
C PRO A 119 12.36 -13.91 -4.66
N GLY A 120 11.71 -12.84 -5.09
CA GLY A 120 11.44 -12.56 -6.51
C GLY A 120 10.09 -13.02 -7.03
N ARG A 121 9.22 -13.64 -6.24
CA ARG A 121 7.92 -14.12 -6.74
C ARG A 121 6.77 -13.12 -6.57
N VAL A 122 6.47 -12.65 -5.36
CA VAL A 122 5.28 -11.79 -5.14
C VAL A 122 5.60 -10.59 -4.26
N THR A 123 5.11 -9.42 -4.61
CA THR A 123 5.03 -8.25 -3.74
C THR A 123 3.57 -7.80 -3.69
N ILE A 124 2.95 -7.87 -2.53
CA ILE A 124 1.61 -7.33 -2.31
C ILE A 124 1.72 -5.82 -2.24
N LEU A 125 1.08 -5.12 -3.20
CA LEU A 125 1.06 -3.64 -3.21
C LEU A 125 -0.05 -3.08 -2.36
N THR A 126 -1.23 -3.64 -2.49
CA THR A 126 -2.44 -3.29 -1.75
C THR A 126 -3.36 -4.51 -1.72
N GLU A 127 -4.40 -4.48 -0.90
CA GLU A 127 -5.40 -5.54 -0.89
C GLU A 127 -5.97 -5.75 -2.30
N GLY A 128 -5.82 -6.99 -2.79
CA GLY A 128 -6.34 -7.39 -4.10
C GLY A 128 -5.45 -7.09 -5.31
N LEU A 129 -4.28 -6.45 -5.14
CA LEU A 129 -3.37 -6.16 -6.24
C LEU A 129 -1.94 -6.61 -5.92
N ASN A 130 -1.44 -7.56 -6.70
CA ASN A 130 -0.12 -8.16 -6.54
C ASN A 130 0.81 -7.79 -7.70
N ILE A 131 2.09 -7.58 -7.38
CA ILE A 131 3.18 -7.60 -8.36
C ILE A 131 3.97 -8.89 -8.17
N PHE A 132 4.27 -9.59 -9.25
CA PHE A 132 5.10 -10.77 -9.21
C PHE A 132 6.06 -10.82 -10.40
N ARG A 133 7.10 -11.63 -10.26
CA ARG A 133 8.14 -11.80 -11.27
C ARG A 133 8.18 -13.25 -11.70
N VAL A 134 8.27 -13.47 -13.01
CA VAL A 134 8.37 -14.80 -13.59
C VAL A 134 9.43 -14.76 -14.69
N THR A 135 10.33 -15.71 -14.70
CA THR A 135 11.19 -15.95 -15.87
C THR A 135 10.31 -16.45 -17.01
N ALA A 136 10.54 -15.97 -18.22
CA ALA A 136 9.72 -16.32 -19.38
C ALA A 136 9.59 -17.85 -19.51
N PRO A 137 8.38 -18.41 -19.33
CA PRO A 137 8.13 -19.82 -19.55
C PRO A 137 8.48 -20.21 -20.99
N PRO A 138 8.81 -21.48 -21.26
CA PRO A 138 9.17 -21.94 -22.60
C PRO A 138 8.14 -21.55 -23.68
N ALA A 139 6.86 -21.57 -23.32
CA ALA A 139 5.75 -21.18 -24.20
C ALA A 139 5.74 -19.70 -24.64
N LEU A 140 6.46 -18.83 -23.92
CA LEU A 140 6.55 -17.40 -24.20
C LEU A 140 7.89 -17.03 -24.87
N VAL A 141 8.87 -17.90 -24.87
CA VAL A 141 10.17 -17.63 -25.50
C VAL A 141 10.00 -17.49 -27.03
N GLY A 142 10.53 -16.41 -27.58
CA GLY A 142 10.40 -16.07 -28.99
C GLY A 142 9.14 -15.26 -29.34
N LEU A 143 8.12 -15.23 -28.47
CA LEU A 143 6.93 -14.42 -28.68
C LEU A 143 7.15 -12.98 -28.18
N SER A 144 6.50 -12.04 -28.86
CA SER A 144 6.39 -10.66 -28.36
C SER A 144 5.31 -10.58 -27.26
N LEU A 145 5.27 -9.49 -26.47
CA LEU A 145 4.18 -9.26 -25.51
C LEU A 145 2.82 -9.20 -26.20
N ARG A 146 2.77 -8.62 -27.39
CA ARG A 146 1.54 -8.54 -28.19
C ARG A 146 1.04 -9.92 -28.58
N ASP A 147 1.91 -10.79 -29.07
CA ASP A 147 1.54 -12.12 -29.57
C ASP A 147 1.26 -13.11 -28.45
N SER A 148 1.84 -12.88 -27.28
CA SER A 148 1.67 -13.73 -26.08
C SER A 148 0.24 -13.73 -25.53
N ARG A 149 -0.50 -12.62 -25.72
CA ARG A 149 -1.85 -12.40 -25.16
C ARG A 149 -1.95 -12.65 -23.64
N ILE A 150 -0.88 -12.36 -22.90
CA ILE A 150 -0.83 -12.59 -21.45
C ILE A 150 -2.02 -11.93 -20.76
N ARG A 151 -2.32 -10.66 -21.10
CA ARG A 151 -3.41 -9.92 -20.47
C ARG A 151 -4.76 -10.60 -20.68
N GLU A 152 -5.06 -11.03 -21.90
CA GLU A 152 -6.34 -11.65 -22.23
C GLU A 152 -6.55 -13.01 -21.52
N LYS A 153 -5.45 -13.75 -21.33
CA LYS A 153 -5.50 -15.10 -20.76
C LYS A 153 -5.43 -15.14 -19.24
N THR A 154 -4.82 -14.13 -18.62
CA THR A 154 -4.46 -14.20 -17.19
C THR A 154 -4.91 -13.00 -16.35
N ASP A 155 -5.49 -11.96 -16.99
CA ASP A 155 -5.80 -10.65 -16.38
C ASP A 155 -4.56 -9.95 -15.78
N CYS A 156 -3.36 -10.34 -16.20
CA CYS A 156 -2.11 -9.71 -15.79
C CYS A 156 -1.66 -8.67 -16.79
N ASN A 157 -1.16 -7.54 -16.29
CA ASN A 157 -0.43 -6.58 -17.12
C ASN A 157 1.07 -6.73 -16.90
N VAL A 158 1.84 -6.82 -17.98
CA VAL A 158 3.31 -6.78 -17.90
C VAL A 158 3.74 -5.32 -17.81
N VAL A 159 4.33 -4.93 -16.69
CA VAL A 159 4.76 -3.55 -16.42
C VAL A 159 6.23 -3.32 -16.72
N ALA A 160 7.05 -4.37 -16.69
CA ALA A 160 8.45 -4.29 -17.08
C ALA A 160 8.97 -5.65 -17.59
N LEU A 161 10.04 -5.59 -18.38
CA LEU A 161 10.85 -6.74 -18.78
C LEU A 161 12.29 -6.52 -18.34
N LYS A 162 12.92 -7.56 -17.77
CA LYS A 162 14.34 -7.55 -17.46
C LYS A 162 15.03 -8.66 -18.25
N SER A 163 16.00 -8.32 -19.08
CA SER A 163 16.83 -9.27 -19.81
C SER A 163 18.28 -8.80 -19.81
N GLN A 164 19.21 -9.70 -19.63
CA GLN A 164 20.65 -9.40 -19.55
C GLN A 164 20.98 -8.31 -18.52
N GLY A 165 20.29 -8.31 -17.38
CA GLY A 165 20.48 -7.34 -16.30
C GLY A 165 19.80 -5.98 -16.53
N VAL A 166 19.32 -5.67 -17.73
CA VAL A 166 18.68 -4.40 -18.08
C VAL A 166 17.18 -4.49 -17.86
N LEU A 167 16.65 -3.58 -17.02
CA LEU A 167 15.20 -3.40 -16.79
C LEU A 167 14.65 -2.36 -17.77
N ARG A 168 13.60 -2.70 -18.50
CA ARG A 168 12.87 -1.80 -19.41
C ARG A 168 11.47 -1.53 -18.90
N VAL A 169 11.16 -0.26 -18.67
CA VAL A 169 9.85 0.25 -18.22
C VAL A 169 9.53 1.50 -19.04
N PRO A 170 8.44 1.53 -19.80
CA PRO A 170 7.55 0.44 -20.18
C PRO A 170 8.24 -0.60 -21.07
N PRO A 171 7.76 -1.84 -21.10
CA PRO A 171 8.31 -2.87 -21.97
C PRO A 171 7.94 -2.59 -23.44
N ASP A 172 8.84 -2.95 -24.37
CA ASP A 172 8.52 -2.90 -25.79
C ASP A 172 7.54 -4.05 -26.14
N PRO A 173 6.33 -3.73 -26.63
CA PRO A 173 5.30 -4.73 -26.91
C PRO A 173 5.64 -5.64 -28.11
N ASN A 174 6.58 -5.26 -28.94
CA ASN A 174 6.95 -6.00 -30.17
C ASN A 174 8.27 -6.79 -30.01
N ALA A 175 9.04 -6.53 -28.95
CA ALA A 175 10.31 -7.23 -28.73
C ALA A 175 10.08 -8.71 -28.34
N PRO A 176 10.77 -9.67 -28.99
CA PRO A 176 10.65 -11.09 -28.62
C PRO A 176 11.29 -11.36 -27.25
N MET A 177 10.60 -12.13 -26.43
CA MET A 177 11.11 -12.56 -25.12
C MET A 177 12.17 -13.66 -25.29
N LYS A 178 13.26 -13.54 -24.55
CA LYS A 178 14.32 -14.55 -24.50
C LYS A 178 14.12 -15.47 -23.29
N SER A 179 14.85 -16.58 -23.26
CA SER A 179 14.79 -17.54 -22.14
C SER A 179 15.27 -16.96 -20.79
N ASP A 180 16.10 -15.90 -20.82
CA ASP A 180 16.58 -15.18 -19.65
C ASP A 180 15.68 -13.98 -19.27
N THR A 181 14.62 -13.74 -20.04
CA THR A 181 13.72 -12.60 -19.80
C THR A 181 12.91 -12.83 -18.53
N VAL A 182 12.97 -11.89 -17.60
CA VAL A 182 12.12 -11.86 -16.42
C VAL A 182 10.99 -10.84 -16.66
N LEU A 183 9.76 -11.33 -16.61
CA LEU A 183 8.56 -10.50 -16.69
C LEU A 183 8.22 -9.98 -15.30
N VAL A 184 7.89 -8.70 -15.19
CA VAL A 184 7.29 -8.10 -13.99
C VAL A 184 5.83 -7.85 -14.32
N LEU A 185 4.96 -8.56 -13.61
CA LEU A 185 3.53 -8.56 -13.85
C LEU A 185 2.78 -7.94 -12.67
N ILE A 186 1.67 -7.28 -12.96
CA ILE A 186 0.71 -6.79 -11.98
C ILE A 186 -0.67 -7.34 -12.30
N GLY A 187 -1.38 -7.79 -11.28
CA GLY A 187 -2.73 -8.35 -11.45
C GLY A 187 -3.44 -8.58 -10.12
N PRO A 188 -4.70 -9.05 -10.14
CA PRO A 188 -5.45 -9.39 -8.95
C PRO A 188 -4.77 -10.48 -8.12
N ALA A 189 -5.22 -10.69 -6.89
CA ALA A 189 -4.57 -11.58 -5.91
C ALA A 189 -4.31 -13.00 -6.42
N ASP A 190 -5.15 -13.52 -7.30
CA ASP A 190 -5.03 -14.86 -7.89
C ASP A 190 -4.35 -14.88 -9.28
N ALA A 191 -3.87 -13.73 -9.74
CA ALA A 191 -3.31 -13.60 -11.09
C ALA A 191 -2.05 -14.42 -11.30
N GLU A 192 -1.19 -14.55 -10.28
CA GLU A 192 0.00 -15.40 -10.36
C GLU A 192 -0.38 -16.85 -10.60
N ARG A 193 -1.37 -17.36 -9.87
CA ARG A 193 -1.87 -18.74 -10.06
C ARG A 193 -2.40 -18.92 -11.48
N ARG A 194 -3.25 -18.02 -11.97
CA ARG A 194 -3.77 -18.06 -13.35
C ARG A 194 -2.67 -17.99 -14.40
N PHE A 195 -1.65 -17.17 -14.15
CA PHE A 195 -0.49 -17.09 -15.05
C PHE A 195 0.24 -18.43 -15.12
N MET A 196 0.52 -19.07 -13.97
CA MET A 196 1.22 -20.36 -13.92
C MET A 196 0.39 -21.51 -14.50
N GLU A 197 -0.95 -21.45 -14.39
CA GLU A 197 -1.84 -22.43 -15.00
C GLU A 197 -1.82 -22.34 -16.55
N HIS A 198 -1.74 -21.12 -17.11
CA HIS A 198 -1.73 -20.90 -18.56
C HIS A 198 -0.35 -21.04 -19.19
N PHE A 199 0.69 -20.70 -18.44
CA PHE A 199 2.08 -20.72 -18.90
C PHE A 199 2.96 -21.46 -17.88
N PRO A 200 2.87 -22.80 -17.84
CA PRO A 200 3.67 -23.59 -16.91
C PRO A 200 5.18 -23.44 -17.18
N SER A 201 5.98 -23.55 -16.10
CA SER A 201 7.45 -23.38 -16.11
C SER A 201 8.15 -24.58 -16.73
#